data_e9426d850f6ac06cef8737aad30808fe
#
_entry.id   e9426d850f6ac06cef8737aad30808fe
#
_cell.length_a   1.000
_cell.length_b   1.000
_cell.length_c   1.000
_cell.angle_alpha   90.00
_cell.angle_beta   90.00
_cell.angle_gamma   90.00
#
_symmetry.space_group_name_H-M   'P 1'
#
loop_
_entity.id
_entity.type
_entity.pdbx_description
1 polymer ?
#
loop_
_entity_poly.entity_id
_entity_poly.type
_entity_poly.pdbx_seq_one_letter_code
_entity_poly.pdbx_strand_id
1 'polypeptide(L)'
;MRLRHIPGAEQMIEETPHVVHGAKEKKGTWQQIFGNDHPIRIEVGMGKGQFILEQASRNPDVNFVGIEKYSTVLLKAIRKREQMELSNIYFLCEDARELAEIFGLGEVERIYLNFSDPWPKKGYYKRRLTYKAFLDLYKKILIPDGDIVLKTDNVGLFDFSLEQFEQEGFKLRD
;
A
#
# COMPACT_ATOMS: atom_id res chain seq x y z
N MET A 1 -2.30 19.52 -1.88
CA MET A 1 -3.33 19.32 -2.91
C MET A 1 -4.70 19.27 -2.26
N ARG A 2 -5.63 20.04 -2.77
CA ARG A 2 -7.00 20.03 -2.25
C ARG A 2 -7.79 18.90 -2.93
N LEU A 3 -8.22 17.94 -2.14
CA LEU A 3 -9.04 16.83 -2.64
C LEU A 3 -10.48 17.34 -2.83
N ARG A 4 -11.03 17.10 -4.02
CA ARG A 4 -12.43 17.42 -4.31
C ARG A 4 -13.31 16.26 -3.85
N HIS A 5 -14.37 16.58 -3.12
CA HIS A 5 -15.40 15.60 -2.81
C HIS A 5 -16.12 15.17 -4.10
N ILE A 6 -16.24 13.86 -4.31
CA ILE A 6 -17.02 13.30 -5.42
C ILE A 6 -18.27 12.67 -4.81
N PRO A 7 -19.47 13.23 -5.08
CA PRO A 7 -20.71 12.63 -4.56
C PRO A 7 -20.87 11.18 -4.99
N GLY A 8 -21.25 10.32 -4.05
CA GLY A 8 -21.46 8.90 -4.32
C GLY A 8 -20.19 8.05 -4.38
N ALA A 9 -19.00 8.64 -4.16
CA ALA A 9 -17.74 7.89 -4.22
C ALA A 9 -17.72 6.74 -3.20
N GLU A 10 -18.16 6.99 -1.99
CA GLU A 10 -18.19 5.98 -0.93
C GLU A 10 -19.12 4.81 -1.26
N GLN A 11 -20.30 5.10 -1.82
CA GLN A 11 -21.23 4.07 -2.28
C GLN A 11 -20.64 3.24 -3.43
N MET A 12 -19.99 3.87 -4.39
CA MET A 12 -19.34 3.18 -5.50
C MET A 12 -18.23 2.25 -5.01
N ILE A 13 -17.49 2.67 -3.99
CA ILE A 13 -16.44 1.86 -3.38
C ILE A 13 -17.05 0.64 -2.67
N GLU A 14 -18.17 0.81 -2.00
CA GLU A 14 -18.87 -0.31 -1.34
C GLU A 14 -19.41 -1.34 -2.34
N GLU A 15 -19.83 -0.91 -3.51
CA GLU A 15 -20.47 -1.77 -4.52
C GLU A 15 -19.48 -2.48 -5.44
N THR A 16 -18.27 -1.97 -5.61
CA THR A 16 -17.31 -2.55 -6.54
C THR A 16 -16.70 -3.85 -6.01
N PRO A 17 -16.52 -4.88 -6.87
CA PRO A 17 -15.83 -6.11 -6.47
C PRO A 17 -14.31 -5.93 -6.37
N HIS A 18 -13.76 -4.79 -6.77
CA HIS A 18 -12.31 -4.55 -6.78
C HIS A 18 -11.76 -4.09 -5.42
N VAL A 19 -12.65 -3.71 -4.50
CA VAL A 19 -12.28 -3.30 -3.14
C VAL A 19 -12.67 -4.41 -2.17
N VAL A 20 -11.75 -4.82 -1.31
CA VAL A 20 -12.01 -5.79 -0.26
C VAL A 20 -12.54 -5.05 0.98
N HIS A 21 -13.72 -5.43 1.42
CA HIS A 21 -14.36 -4.89 2.62
C HIS A 21 -14.13 -5.84 3.79
N GLY A 22 -14.17 -5.29 5.02
CA GLY A 22 -13.89 -6.10 6.21
C GLY A 22 -12.47 -6.64 6.21
N ALA A 23 -11.51 -5.81 5.79
CA ALA A 23 -10.13 -6.25 5.57
C ALA A 23 -9.49 -6.86 6.82
N LYS A 24 -9.86 -6.41 8.01
CA LYS A 24 -9.34 -6.95 9.27
C LYS A 24 -9.75 -8.41 9.48
N GLU A 25 -10.92 -8.81 8.97
CA GLU A 25 -11.39 -10.20 9.01
C GLU A 25 -10.64 -11.09 8.03
N LYS A 26 -9.92 -10.51 7.10
CA LYS A 26 -9.15 -11.22 6.06
C LYS A 26 -7.71 -11.51 6.46
N LYS A 27 -7.27 -11.01 7.62
CA LYS A 27 -5.91 -11.19 8.12
C LYS A 27 -5.50 -12.66 8.10
N GLY A 28 -4.38 -12.94 7.44
CA GLY A 28 -3.84 -14.30 7.30
C GLY A 28 -4.52 -15.14 6.20
N THR A 29 -5.50 -14.59 5.48
CA THR A 29 -6.27 -15.34 4.47
C THR A 29 -6.17 -14.77 3.06
N TRP A 30 -5.21 -13.90 2.79
CA TRP A 30 -5.11 -13.22 1.50
C TRP A 30 -4.86 -14.16 0.33
N GLN A 31 -4.13 -15.26 0.54
CA GLN A 31 -3.98 -16.28 -0.51
C GLN A 31 -5.33 -16.88 -0.92
N GLN A 32 -6.22 -17.07 0.03
CA GLN A 32 -7.56 -17.58 -0.24
C GLN A 32 -8.40 -16.59 -1.05
N ILE A 33 -8.24 -15.29 -0.77
CA ILE A 33 -8.93 -14.23 -1.51
C ILE A 33 -8.50 -14.22 -2.98
N PHE A 34 -7.19 -14.36 -3.23
CA PHE A 34 -6.66 -14.45 -4.59
C PHE A 34 -6.87 -15.82 -5.25
N GLY A 35 -7.06 -16.87 -4.45
CA GLY A 35 -7.25 -18.22 -4.94
C GLY A 35 -5.96 -18.92 -5.40
N ASN A 36 -4.80 -18.45 -4.93
CA ASN A 36 -3.50 -19.03 -5.25
C ASN A 36 -2.48 -18.71 -4.15
N ASP A 37 -1.27 -19.24 -4.28
CA ASP A 37 -0.17 -19.06 -3.33
C ASP A 37 0.93 -18.11 -3.84
N HIS A 38 0.62 -17.32 -4.85
CA HIS A 38 1.59 -16.34 -5.36
C HIS A 38 1.98 -15.32 -4.28
N PRO A 39 3.20 -14.77 -4.34
CA PRO A 39 3.62 -13.77 -3.37
C PRO A 39 2.74 -12.53 -3.43
N ILE A 40 2.56 -11.89 -2.29
CA ILE A 40 1.73 -10.70 -2.16
C ILE A 40 2.63 -9.48 -2.01
N ARG A 41 2.41 -8.49 -2.87
CA ARG A 41 3.08 -7.20 -2.80
C ARG A 41 2.03 -6.11 -2.64
N ILE A 42 2.34 -5.11 -1.81
CA ILE A 42 1.41 -4.03 -1.52
C ILE A 42 2.02 -2.68 -1.85
N GLU A 43 1.19 -1.73 -2.27
CA GLU A 43 1.58 -0.32 -2.34
C GLU A 43 0.75 0.45 -1.32
N VAL A 44 1.43 1.19 -0.43
CA VAL A 44 0.79 2.01 0.60
C VAL A 44 0.78 3.46 0.11
N GLY A 45 -0.43 4.03 0.03
CA GLY A 45 -0.61 5.34 -0.57
C GLY A 45 -0.54 5.28 -2.09
N MET A 46 -1.31 4.40 -2.70
CA MET A 46 -1.24 4.12 -4.14
C MET A 46 -1.76 5.25 -5.04
N GLY A 47 -2.41 6.25 -4.47
CA GLY A 47 -2.99 7.33 -5.25
C GLY A 47 -3.99 6.84 -6.28
N LYS A 48 -3.82 7.28 -7.53
CA LYS A 48 -4.70 6.90 -8.65
C LYS A 48 -4.41 5.51 -9.22
N GLY A 49 -3.49 4.77 -8.61
CA GLY A 49 -3.21 3.38 -8.93
C GLY A 49 -2.36 3.12 -10.16
N GLN A 50 -1.76 4.14 -10.75
CA GLN A 50 -1.01 3.96 -12.00
C GLN A 50 0.15 2.96 -11.85
N PHE A 51 0.95 3.09 -10.79
CA PHE A 51 2.09 2.21 -10.57
C PHE A 51 1.65 0.76 -10.32
N ILE A 52 0.73 0.55 -9.37
CA ILE A 52 0.36 -0.82 -8.98
C ILE A 52 -0.42 -1.55 -10.05
N LEU A 53 -1.25 -0.85 -10.83
CA LEU A 53 -1.96 -1.45 -11.96
C LEU A 53 -0.98 -1.89 -13.05
N GLU A 54 0.04 -1.09 -13.32
CA GLU A 54 1.09 -1.45 -14.27
C GLU A 54 1.90 -2.65 -13.78
N GLN A 55 2.25 -2.68 -12.49
CA GLN A 55 2.94 -3.82 -11.90
C GLN A 55 2.11 -5.10 -12.00
N ALA A 56 0.83 -5.04 -11.70
CA ALA A 56 -0.07 -6.19 -11.81
C ALA A 56 -0.15 -6.69 -13.25
N SER A 57 -0.22 -5.79 -14.22
CA SER A 57 -0.24 -6.14 -15.64
C SER A 57 1.03 -6.86 -16.10
N ARG A 58 2.17 -6.44 -15.58
CA ARG A 58 3.49 -6.99 -15.97
C ARG A 58 3.87 -8.27 -15.20
N ASN A 59 3.24 -8.52 -14.07
CA ASN A 59 3.63 -9.62 -13.18
C ASN A 59 2.41 -10.48 -12.81
N PRO A 60 1.90 -11.29 -13.75
CA PRO A 60 0.70 -12.09 -13.50
C PRO A 60 0.89 -13.15 -12.42
N ASP A 61 2.12 -13.52 -12.09
CA ASP A 61 2.43 -14.50 -11.04
C ASP A 61 2.62 -13.88 -9.66
N VAL A 62 2.29 -12.61 -9.50
CA VAL A 62 2.35 -11.88 -8.24
C VAL A 62 0.96 -11.31 -7.94
N ASN A 63 0.55 -11.38 -6.68
CA ASN A 63 -0.69 -10.77 -6.22
C ASN A 63 -0.42 -9.38 -5.65
N PHE A 64 -1.26 -8.41 -5.99
CA PHE A 64 -1.08 -7.03 -5.57
C PHE A 64 -2.27 -6.53 -4.76
N VAL A 65 -1.98 -5.75 -3.72
CA VAL A 65 -2.99 -5.03 -2.94
C VAL A 65 -2.59 -3.55 -2.88
N GLY A 66 -3.44 -2.69 -3.41
CA GLY A 66 -3.25 -1.24 -3.34
C GLY A 66 -4.05 -0.65 -2.19
N ILE A 67 -3.42 0.22 -1.40
CA ILE A 67 -4.02 0.81 -0.21
C ILE A 67 -4.05 2.33 -0.38
N GLU A 68 -5.25 2.90 -0.28
CA GLU A 68 -5.47 4.34 -0.38
C GLU A 68 -6.58 4.75 0.60
N LYS A 69 -6.28 5.68 1.50
CA LYS A 69 -7.25 6.09 2.52
C LYS A 69 -8.31 7.08 2.02
N TYR A 70 -8.04 7.79 0.94
CA TYR A 70 -8.96 8.79 0.41
C TYR A 70 -9.86 8.21 -0.67
N SER A 71 -11.16 8.13 -0.39
CA SER A 71 -12.15 7.50 -1.27
C SER A 71 -12.21 8.12 -2.66
N THR A 72 -12.08 9.45 -2.75
CA THR A 72 -12.12 10.16 -4.05
C THR A 72 -10.92 9.82 -4.94
N VAL A 73 -9.76 9.60 -4.35
CA VAL A 73 -8.56 9.18 -5.08
C VAL A 73 -8.67 7.72 -5.50
N LEU A 74 -9.11 6.87 -4.54
CA LEU A 74 -9.31 5.44 -4.80
C LEU A 74 -10.31 5.20 -5.94
N LEU A 75 -11.36 5.99 -6.03
CA LEU A 75 -12.34 5.87 -7.10
C LEU A 75 -11.70 6.00 -8.48
N LYS A 76 -10.72 6.89 -8.63
CA LYS A 76 -9.99 7.05 -9.89
C LYS A 76 -9.21 5.79 -10.27
N ALA A 77 -8.62 5.13 -9.27
CA ALA A 77 -7.93 3.87 -9.47
C ALA A 77 -8.92 2.75 -9.87
N ILE A 78 -10.07 2.69 -9.22
CA ILE A 78 -11.12 1.71 -9.55
C ILE A 78 -11.56 1.86 -11.00
N ARG A 79 -11.79 3.09 -11.47
CA ARG A 79 -12.19 3.37 -12.84
C ARG A 79 -11.15 2.90 -13.86
N LYS A 80 -9.87 3.09 -13.57
CA LYS A 80 -8.78 2.58 -14.41
C LYS A 80 -8.76 1.06 -14.42
N ARG A 81 -8.94 0.46 -13.23
CA ARG A 81 -8.95 -1.00 -13.06
C ARG A 81 -10.06 -1.66 -13.88
N GLU A 82 -11.22 -1.05 -13.95
CA GLU A 82 -12.38 -1.56 -14.69
C GLU A 82 -12.12 -1.69 -16.20
N GLN A 83 -11.15 -0.95 -16.71
CA GLN A 83 -10.77 -0.96 -18.12
C GLN A 83 -9.68 -1.99 -18.44
N MET A 84 -9.25 -2.75 -17.44
CA MET A 84 -8.17 -3.72 -17.55
C MET A 84 -8.67 -5.12 -17.18
N GLU A 85 -8.16 -6.12 -17.86
CA GLU A 85 -8.45 -7.52 -17.55
C GLU A 85 -7.36 -8.07 -16.64
N LEU A 86 -7.52 -7.88 -15.32
CA LEU A 86 -6.59 -8.32 -14.31
C LEU A 86 -7.29 -9.19 -13.27
N SER A 87 -6.62 -10.24 -12.80
CA SER A 87 -7.15 -11.11 -11.76
C SER A 87 -6.29 -11.09 -10.49
N ASN A 88 -5.19 -10.34 -10.50
CA ASN A 88 -4.15 -10.38 -9.47
C ASN A 88 -4.02 -9.07 -8.69
N ILE A 89 -5.10 -8.31 -8.56
CA ILE A 89 -5.07 -7.04 -7.81
C ILE A 89 -6.41 -6.76 -7.13
N TYR A 90 -6.32 -6.33 -5.88
CA TYR A 90 -7.43 -5.76 -5.10
C TYR A 90 -7.01 -4.45 -4.46
N PHE A 91 -8.01 -3.64 -4.11
CA PHE A 91 -7.81 -2.37 -3.42
C PHE A 91 -8.40 -2.39 -2.02
N LEU A 92 -7.84 -1.56 -1.15
CA LEU A 92 -8.33 -1.30 0.20
C LEU A 92 -8.48 0.20 0.42
N CYS A 93 -9.62 0.61 0.98
CA CYS A 93 -9.81 1.96 1.48
C CYS A 93 -9.52 1.96 2.98
N GLU A 94 -8.23 2.03 3.31
CA GLU A 94 -7.76 1.87 4.70
C GLU A 94 -6.57 2.79 4.98
N ASP A 95 -6.34 3.05 6.27
CA ASP A 95 -5.18 3.81 6.74
C ASP A 95 -4.00 2.85 6.97
N ALA A 96 -2.80 3.31 6.66
CA ALA A 96 -1.57 2.53 6.85
C ALA A 96 -1.34 2.07 8.30
N ARG A 97 -1.90 2.79 9.27
CA ARG A 97 -1.81 2.40 10.68
C ARG A 97 -2.50 1.08 10.99
N GLU A 98 -3.40 0.64 10.11
CA GLU A 98 -4.18 -0.58 10.28
C GLU A 98 -3.52 -1.81 9.64
N LEU A 99 -2.35 -1.67 9.01
CA LEU A 99 -1.75 -2.74 8.20
C LEU A 99 -1.50 -4.04 8.97
N ALA A 100 -1.07 -3.97 10.23
CA ALA A 100 -0.82 -5.17 11.03
C ALA A 100 -2.11 -5.88 11.49
N GLU A 101 -3.26 -5.22 11.35
CA GLU A 101 -4.58 -5.81 11.61
C GLU A 101 -5.21 -6.37 10.34
N ILE A 102 -4.71 -5.95 9.18
CA ILE A 102 -5.21 -6.35 7.85
C ILE A 102 -4.41 -7.53 7.29
N PHE A 103 -3.10 -7.52 7.47
CA PHE A 103 -2.20 -8.58 7.03
C PHE A 103 -1.64 -9.33 8.23
N GLY A 104 -1.50 -10.66 8.08
CA GLY A 104 -0.90 -11.51 9.10
C GLY A 104 0.62 -11.44 9.12
N LEU A 105 1.21 -12.12 10.10
CA LEU A 105 2.66 -12.22 10.21
C LEU A 105 3.24 -12.91 8.97
N GLY A 106 4.20 -12.25 8.32
CA GLY A 106 4.87 -12.81 7.16
C GLY A 106 3.97 -13.05 5.95
N GLU A 107 2.92 -12.25 5.78
CA GLU A 107 1.97 -12.42 4.67
C GLU A 107 2.37 -11.64 3.42
N VAL A 108 3.23 -10.63 3.53
CA VAL A 108 3.60 -9.70 2.46
C VAL A 108 5.07 -9.86 2.08
N GLU A 109 5.34 -9.99 0.78
CA GLU A 109 6.72 -10.12 0.27
C GLU A 109 7.40 -8.76 0.09
N ARG A 110 6.67 -7.74 -0.37
CA ARG A 110 7.23 -6.43 -0.70
C ARG A 110 6.22 -5.32 -0.44
N ILE A 111 6.73 -4.21 0.07
CA ILE A 111 5.96 -2.99 0.28
C ILE A 111 6.54 -1.87 -0.59
N TYR A 112 5.71 -1.27 -1.42
CA TYR A 112 6.08 -0.10 -2.22
C TYR A 112 5.58 1.17 -1.55
N LEU A 113 6.48 2.16 -1.43
CA LEU A 113 6.19 3.51 -0.95
C LEU A 113 6.64 4.48 -2.05
N ASN A 114 5.71 4.92 -2.88
CA ASN A 114 6.01 5.75 -4.04
C ASN A 114 5.47 7.17 -3.83
N PHE A 115 6.39 8.14 -3.78
CA PHE A 115 6.06 9.57 -3.67
C PHE A 115 5.10 9.88 -2.52
N SER A 116 5.34 9.25 -1.37
CA SER A 116 4.58 9.48 -0.14
C SER A 116 4.67 10.94 0.30
N ASP A 117 3.65 11.41 1.02
CA ASP A 117 3.63 12.76 1.56
C ASP A 117 4.87 13.01 2.43
N PRO A 118 5.64 14.06 2.14
CA PRO A 118 6.90 14.31 2.84
C PRO A 118 6.73 14.93 4.23
N TRP A 119 5.55 15.52 4.52
CA TRP A 119 5.25 16.16 5.81
C TRP A 119 6.40 17.06 6.27
N PRO A 120 6.73 18.14 5.52
CA PRO A 120 7.95 18.92 5.76
C PRO A 120 7.89 19.79 7.02
N LYS A 121 6.70 20.06 7.56
CA LYS A 121 6.56 20.88 8.76
C LYS A 121 7.17 20.16 9.96
N LYS A 122 7.95 20.91 10.74
CA LYS A 122 8.51 20.42 12.01
C LYS A 122 7.38 19.97 12.93
N GLY A 123 7.50 18.75 13.48
CA GLY A 123 6.48 18.15 14.33
C GLY A 123 5.56 17.17 13.61
N TYR A 124 5.56 17.15 12.27
CA TYR A 124 4.74 16.21 11.51
C TYR A 124 5.52 14.98 11.03
N TYR A 125 6.79 14.83 11.42
CA TYR A 125 7.63 13.71 10.99
C TYR A 125 7.06 12.33 11.33
N LYS A 126 6.25 12.26 12.39
CA LYS A 126 5.61 11.00 12.80
C LYS A 126 4.51 10.54 11.83
N ARG A 127 4.06 11.41 10.94
CA ARG A 127 3.08 11.08 9.89
C ARG A 127 3.72 10.46 8.65
N ARG A 128 5.03 10.56 8.51
CA ARG A 128 5.77 10.00 7.38
C ARG A 128 5.69 8.48 7.39
N LEU A 129 5.42 7.88 6.23
CA LEU A 129 5.25 6.42 6.12
C LEU A 129 6.52 5.63 6.38
N THR A 130 7.67 6.28 6.50
CA THR A 130 8.94 5.68 6.91
C THR A 130 9.32 5.95 8.37
N TYR A 131 8.43 6.58 9.13
CA TYR A 131 8.65 6.75 10.57
C TYR A 131 8.66 5.39 11.27
N LYS A 132 9.46 5.29 12.35
CA LYS A 132 9.66 4.07 13.14
C LYS A 132 8.37 3.29 13.40
N ALA A 133 7.29 3.96 13.81
CA ALA A 133 6.03 3.29 14.12
C ALA A 133 5.46 2.54 12.91
N PHE A 134 5.57 3.11 11.70
CA PHE A 134 5.17 2.43 10.47
C PHE A 134 6.13 1.31 10.11
N LEU A 135 7.44 1.52 10.26
CA LEU A 135 8.43 0.48 10.01
C LEU A 135 8.21 -0.74 10.90
N ASP A 136 7.80 -0.54 12.14
CA ASP A 136 7.46 -1.63 13.05
C ASP A 136 6.25 -2.44 12.53
N LEU A 137 5.24 -1.77 11.96
CA LEU A 137 4.12 -2.45 11.32
C LEU A 137 4.56 -3.27 10.11
N TYR A 138 5.41 -2.68 9.27
CA TYR A 138 5.91 -3.36 8.06
C TYR A 138 6.71 -4.61 8.40
N LYS A 139 7.54 -4.55 9.45
CA LYS A 139 8.30 -5.72 9.92
C LYS A 139 7.41 -6.88 10.31
N LYS A 140 6.25 -6.59 10.89
CA LYS A 140 5.31 -7.64 11.31
C LYS A 140 4.70 -8.38 10.13
N ILE A 141 4.38 -7.66 9.06
CA ILE A 141 3.67 -8.23 7.91
C ILE A 141 4.59 -8.78 6.83
N LEU A 142 5.86 -8.33 6.77
CA LEU A 142 6.81 -8.79 5.78
C LEU A 142 7.32 -10.21 6.09
N ILE A 143 7.50 -11.00 5.04
CA ILE A 143 8.24 -12.27 5.15
C ILE A 143 9.71 -11.98 5.56
N PRO A 144 10.45 -12.98 6.09
CA PRO A 144 11.84 -12.75 6.54
C PRO A 144 12.76 -12.12 5.48
N ASP A 145 12.61 -12.51 4.22
CA ASP A 145 13.40 -11.96 3.10
C ASP A 145 12.66 -10.84 2.36
N GLY A 146 11.59 -10.35 2.92
CA GLY A 146 10.80 -9.27 2.32
C GLY A 146 11.53 -7.94 2.34
N ASP A 147 11.07 -7.03 1.50
CA ASP A 147 11.71 -5.73 1.38
C ASP A 147 10.71 -4.57 1.26
N ILE A 148 11.23 -3.38 1.43
CA ILE A 148 10.51 -2.12 1.22
C ILE A 148 11.22 -1.39 0.09
N VAL A 149 10.46 -0.96 -0.92
CA VAL A 149 10.98 -0.18 -2.04
C VAL A 149 10.44 1.24 -1.91
N LEU A 150 11.33 2.17 -1.60
CA LEU A 150 10.99 3.59 -1.46
C LEU A 150 11.43 4.36 -2.70
N LYS A 151 10.51 5.16 -3.22
CA LYS A 151 10.82 6.12 -4.28
C LYS A 151 10.27 7.48 -3.90
N THR A 152 11.13 8.50 -3.88
CA THR A 152 10.74 9.87 -3.58
C THR A 152 11.70 10.85 -4.25
N ASP A 153 11.17 12.00 -4.67
CA ASP A 153 11.95 13.14 -5.15
C ASP A 153 12.20 14.19 -4.06
N ASN A 154 11.66 13.97 -2.86
CA ASN A 154 11.85 14.87 -1.73
C ASN A 154 13.09 14.48 -0.93
N VAL A 155 14.12 15.34 -0.95
CA VAL A 155 15.40 15.10 -0.29
C VAL A 155 15.24 14.92 1.22
N GLY A 156 14.43 15.75 1.87
CA GLY A 156 14.20 15.67 3.30
C GLY A 156 13.58 14.36 3.72
N LEU A 157 12.58 13.89 2.97
CA LEU A 157 11.97 12.57 3.23
C LEU A 157 12.95 11.43 2.96
N PHE A 158 13.72 11.53 1.89
CA PHE A 158 14.70 10.51 1.54
C PHE A 158 15.76 10.34 2.65
N ASP A 159 16.35 11.45 3.09
CA ASP A 159 17.38 11.41 4.15
C ASP A 159 16.81 10.89 5.47
N PHE A 160 15.63 11.39 5.84
CA PHE A 160 14.92 10.89 7.03
C PHE A 160 14.68 9.39 6.94
N SER A 161 14.22 8.92 5.79
CA SER A 161 13.90 7.51 5.58
C SER A 161 15.12 6.62 5.72
N LEU A 162 16.25 7.01 5.14
CA LEU A 162 17.50 6.26 5.28
C LEU A 162 17.92 6.11 6.74
N GLU A 163 17.81 7.19 7.53
CA GLU A 163 18.10 7.14 8.97
C GLU A 163 17.17 6.18 9.71
N GLN A 164 15.86 6.26 9.42
CA GLN A 164 14.88 5.39 10.06
C GLN A 164 15.13 3.92 9.71
N PHE A 165 15.39 3.61 8.46
CA PHE A 165 15.70 2.25 8.03
C PHE A 165 16.93 1.71 8.75
N GLU A 166 17.99 2.48 8.84
CA GLU A 166 19.23 2.09 9.54
C GLU A 166 18.97 1.82 11.01
N GLN A 167 18.29 2.76 11.69
CA GLN A 167 17.98 2.64 13.12
C GLN A 167 17.11 1.43 13.43
N GLU A 168 16.25 1.03 12.50
CA GLU A 168 15.32 -0.10 12.67
C GLU A 168 15.86 -1.41 12.11
N GLY A 169 17.12 -1.46 11.72
CA GLY A 169 17.80 -2.69 11.35
C GLY A 169 17.55 -3.16 9.91
N PHE A 170 17.00 -2.31 9.07
CA PHE A 170 16.89 -2.62 7.63
C PHE A 170 18.24 -2.45 6.95
N LYS A 171 18.53 -3.34 6.02
CA LYS A 171 19.73 -3.27 5.18
C LYS A 171 19.41 -2.67 3.83
N LEU A 172 20.22 -1.74 3.38
CA LEU A 172 20.09 -1.17 2.05
C LEU A 172 20.50 -2.20 1.00
N ARG A 173 19.68 -2.34 -0.05
CA ARG A 173 19.99 -3.13 -1.24
C ARG A 173 20.02 -2.19 -2.44
N ASP A 174 20.89 -2.47 -3.40
CA ASP A 174 20.97 -1.74 -4.67
C ASP A 174 19.94 -2.25 -5.68
#